data_21ffa2235f0da93f7dd35dbec9c8b4af
#
_entry.id   21ffa2235f0da93f7dd35dbec9c8b4af
#
_cell.length_a   1.000
_cell.length_b   1.000
_cell.length_c   1.000
_cell.angle_alpha   90.00
_cell.angle_beta   90.00
_cell.angle_gamma   90.00
#
_symmetry.space_group_name_H-M   'P 1'
#
loop_
_entity.id
_entity.type
_entity.pdbx_description
1 polymer ?
#
loop_
_entity_poly.entity_id
_entity_poly.type
_entity_poly.pdbx_seq_one_letter_code
_entity_poly.pdbx_strand_id
1 'polypeptide(L)'
;DVMCICTANSLNMPRPLLDRMEVIRVSGYTEDEKIQIVKQHLLKKQIKNAGLKEKEFKLSDDAIRDLVRYYTREAGVRNLEREIANLCRKAIKEILSKKKEQVSITARNLGKYAGVRRFSFGEVEENNRIGVVNGLAYTEVGGDLLSIEAVTMPGKDGKLSTTGNLKEVMKESITVAEMLIKSRSNQLGISYDKLKEMNIHVHVPEGATPKDGPSAGAAMVTAIVSALTGIEVRRDIAMTGEVNLRGYVTEIGGLKEKLLAALRGGIAKV
;
A
#
# COMPACT_ATOMS: atom_id res chain seq x y z
N ASP A 1 19.83 -38.44 -12.85
CA ASP A 1 19.64 -37.20 -12.11
C ASP A 1 18.48 -36.42 -12.71
N VAL A 2 17.59 -35.93 -11.87
CA VAL A 2 16.41 -35.16 -12.28
C VAL A 2 16.47 -33.81 -11.60
N MET A 3 16.31 -32.74 -12.37
CA MET A 3 16.16 -31.38 -11.85
C MET A 3 14.66 -31.03 -11.81
N CYS A 4 14.16 -30.63 -10.65
CA CYS A 4 12.79 -30.19 -10.46
C CYS A 4 12.74 -28.66 -10.33
N ILE A 5 11.85 -28.01 -11.07
CA ILE A 5 11.58 -26.58 -10.96
C ILE A 5 10.15 -26.42 -10.45
N CYS A 6 10.01 -25.74 -9.31
CA CYS A 6 8.72 -25.48 -8.68
C CYS A 6 8.47 -23.97 -8.61
N THR A 7 7.20 -23.56 -8.57
CA THR A 7 6.81 -22.18 -8.31
C THR A 7 5.90 -22.13 -7.07
N ALA A 8 6.07 -21.11 -6.26
CA ALA A 8 5.25 -20.87 -5.08
C ALA A 8 4.99 -19.37 -4.91
N ASN A 9 3.88 -19.03 -4.28
CA ASN A 9 3.53 -17.64 -3.92
C ASN A 9 3.89 -17.31 -2.46
N SER A 10 4.41 -18.28 -1.71
CA SER A 10 4.77 -18.14 -0.30
C SER A 10 5.97 -19.02 0.01
N LEU A 11 6.79 -18.62 0.98
CA LEU A 11 7.86 -19.44 1.54
C LEU A 11 7.40 -20.22 2.79
N ASN A 12 6.10 -20.27 3.05
CA ASN A 12 5.55 -21.08 4.15
C ASN A 12 5.58 -22.58 3.76
N MET A 13 6.78 -23.12 3.76
CA MET A 13 7.09 -24.51 3.43
C MET A 13 7.92 -25.15 4.55
N PRO A 14 7.90 -26.48 4.69
CA PRO A 14 8.75 -27.18 5.66
C PRO A 14 10.25 -26.84 5.44
N ARG A 15 10.94 -26.53 6.54
CA ARG A 15 12.39 -26.19 6.49
C ARG A 15 13.23 -27.23 5.75
N PRO A 16 13.07 -28.57 5.96
CA PRO A 16 13.86 -29.55 5.24
C PRO A 16 13.71 -29.52 3.71
N LEU A 17 12.59 -28.98 3.22
CA LEU A 17 12.38 -28.78 1.79
C LEU A 17 13.09 -27.53 1.31
N LEU A 18 12.97 -26.42 2.05
CA LEU A 18 13.65 -25.14 1.72
C LEU A 18 15.18 -25.29 1.72
N ASP A 19 15.73 -26.06 2.67
CA ASP A 19 17.19 -26.30 2.78
C ASP A 19 17.78 -27.04 1.57
N ARG A 20 16.93 -27.68 0.76
CA ARG A 20 17.33 -28.43 -0.45
C ARG A 20 17.01 -27.68 -1.74
N MET A 21 16.46 -26.50 -1.66
CA MET A 21 16.05 -25.70 -2.83
C MET A 21 16.90 -24.46 -2.95
N GLU A 22 17.24 -24.11 -4.18
CA GLU A 22 17.67 -22.78 -4.51
C GLU A 22 16.44 -21.88 -4.69
N VAL A 23 16.28 -20.88 -3.83
CA VAL A 23 15.12 -19.99 -3.86
C VAL A 23 15.43 -18.75 -4.67
N ILE A 24 14.82 -18.66 -5.85
CA ILE A 24 14.89 -17.48 -6.72
C ILE A 24 13.63 -16.64 -6.46
N ARG A 25 13.81 -15.47 -5.88
CA ARG A 25 12.70 -14.53 -5.63
C ARG A 25 12.44 -13.68 -6.86
N VAL A 26 11.22 -13.75 -7.38
CA VAL A 26 10.71 -12.87 -8.44
C VAL A 26 9.82 -11.82 -7.79
N SER A 27 10.29 -10.57 -7.78
CA SER A 27 9.52 -9.45 -7.24
C SER A 27 8.34 -9.08 -8.15
N GLY A 28 7.35 -8.38 -7.59
CA GLY A 28 6.25 -7.80 -8.35
C GLY A 28 6.71 -6.73 -9.34
N TYR A 29 5.84 -6.40 -10.29
CA TYR A 29 6.09 -5.38 -11.29
C TYR A 29 5.77 -3.99 -10.78
N THR A 30 6.56 -3.01 -11.20
CA THR A 30 6.27 -1.58 -11.03
C THR A 30 5.10 -1.15 -11.92
N GLU A 31 4.55 0.04 -11.69
CA GLU A 31 3.49 0.59 -12.54
C GLU A 31 3.93 0.69 -14.00
N ASP A 32 5.14 1.22 -14.24
CA ASP A 32 5.67 1.40 -15.59
C ASP A 32 5.95 0.06 -16.29
N GLU A 33 6.49 -0.92 -15.56
CA GLU A 33 6.63 -2.29 -16.07
C GLU A 33 5.28 -2.90 -16.45
N LYS A 34 4.25 -2.73 -15.62
CA LYS A 34 2.88 -3.19 -15.92
C LYS A 34 2.33 -2.54 -17.19
N ILE A 35 2.52 -1.22 -17.36
CA ILE A 35 2.12 -0.50 -18.57
C ILE A 35 2.81 -1.09 -19.81
N GLN A 36 4.12 -1.33 -19.72
CA GLN A 36 4.87 -1.93 -20.84
C GLN A 36 4.42 -3.36 -21.15
N ILE A 37 4.18 -4.19 -20.11
CA ILE A 37 3.65 -5.55 -20.28
C ILE A 37 2.27 -5.52 -20.97
N VAL A 38 1.40 -4.58 -20.60
CA VAL A 38 0.11 -4.41 -21.28
C VAL A 38 0.30 -4.08 -22.75
N LYS A 39 1.12 -3.09 -23.07
CA LYS A 39 1.32 -2.63 -24.46
C LYS A 39 1.96 -3.69 -25.35
N GLN A 40 2.98 -4.37 -24.83
CA GLN A 40 3.77 -5.32 -25.64
C GLN A 40 3.11 -6.69 -25.76
N HIS A 41 2.37 -7.12 -24.72
CA HIS A 41 1.90 -8.50 -24.63
C HIS A 41 0.39 -8.62 -24.41
N LEU A 42 -0.14 -8.06 -23.30
CA LEU A 42 -1.50 -8.37 -22.88
C LEU A 42 -2.56 -7.81 -23.81
N LEU A 43 -2.39 -6.59 -24.29
CA LEU A 43 -3.36 -5.94 -25.17
C LEU A 43 -3.53 -6.71 -26.48
N LYS A 44 -2.44 -7.04 -27.14
CA LYS A 44 -2.46 -7.83 -28.38
C LYS A 44 -3.09 -9.21 -28.16
N LYS A 45 -2.70 -9.88 -27.07
CA LYS A 45 -3.26 -11.18 -26.69
C LYS A 45 -4.78 -11.10 -26.48
N GLN A 46 -5.27 -10.11 -25.76
CA GLN A 46 -6.70 -9.99 -25.46
C GLN A 46 -7.54 -9.54 -26.66
N ILE A 47 -7.00 -8.66 -27.50
CA ILE A 47 -7.64 -8.29 -28.79
C ILE A 47 -7.83 -9.54 -29.66
N LYS A 48 -6.78 -10.36 -29.81
CA LYS A 48 -6.84 -11.62 -30.57
C LYS A 48 -7.83 -12.62 -29.97
N ASN A 49 -7.78 -12.82 -28.65
CA ASN A 49 -8.67 -13.75 -27.95
C ASN A 49 -10.14 -13.34 -28.03
N ALA A 50 -10.40 -12.03 -28.10
CA ALA A 50 -11.73 -11.48 -28.25
C ALA A 50 -12.25 -11.47 -29.71
N GLY A 51 -11.43 -11.86 -30.68
CA GLY A 51 -11.79 -11.82 -32.10
C GLY A 51 -11.87 -10.40 -32.69
N LEU A 52 -11.29 -9.41 -32.03
CA LEU A 52 -11.21 -8.04 -32.52
C LEU A 52 -10.00 -7.86 -33.44
N LYS A 53 -10.13 -6.92 -34.38
CA LYS A 53 -8.99 -6.44 -35.17
C LYS A 53 -8.28 -5.32 -34.40
N GLU A 54 -6.98 -5.16 -34.59
CA GLU A 54 -6.18 -4.12 -33.88
C GLU A 54 -6.73 -2.71 -34.09
N LYS A 55 -7.31 -2.42 -35.26
CA LYS A 55 -7.94 -1.12 -35.56
C LYS A 55 -9.27 -0.90 -34.85
N GLU A 56 -9.95 -1.93 -34.38
CA GLU A 56 -11.27 -1.85 -33.76
C GLU A 56 -11.24 -1.50 -32.28
N PHE A 57 -10.08 -1.73 -31.62
CA PHE A 57 -9.92 -1.45 -30.19
C PHE A 57 -8.62 -0.70 -29.90
N LYS A 58 -8.73 0.41 -29.17
CA LYS A 58 -7.60 1.19 -28.69
C LYS A 58 -7.73 1.47 -27.20
N LEU A 59 -6.64 1.32 -26.46
CA LEU A 59 -6.53 1.63 -25.04
C LEU A 59 -5.36 2.59 -24.85
N SER A 60 -5.63 3.80 -24.35
CA SER A 60 -4.57 4.80 -24.13
C SER A 60 -3.68 4.45 -22.94
N ASP A 61 -2.45 4.96 -22.92
CA ASP A 61 -1.50 4.78 -21.83
C ASP A 61 -2.08 5.29 -20.49
N ASP A 62 -2.78 6.42 -20.50
CA ASP A 62 -3.44 6.96 -19.31
C ASP A 62 -4.55 6.05 -18.79
N ALA A 63 -5.31 5.41 -19.70
CA ALA A 63 -6.31 4.44 -19.29
C ALA A 63 -5.69 3.16 -18.72
N ILE A 64 -4.54 2.71 -19.25
CA ILE A 64 -3.78 1.59 -18.67
C ILE A 64 -3.29 1.96 -17.28
N ARG A 65 -2.76 3.16 -17.10
CA ARG A 65 -2.31 3.67 -15.79
C ARG A 65 -3.45 3.72 -14.79
N ASP A 66 -4.61 4.24 -15.19
CA ASP A 66 -5.81 4.27 -14.35
C ASP A 66 -6.31 2.86 -14.00
N LEU A 67 -6.24 1.89 -14.92
CA LEU A 67 -6.55 0.48 -14.61
C LEU A 67 -5.64 -0.07 -13.53
N VAL A 68 -4.34 0.17 -13.63
CA VAL A 68 -3.35 -0.28 -12.63
C VAL A 68 -3.63 0.36 -11.28
N ARG A 69 -3.95 1.65 -11.24
CA ARG A 69 -4.11 2.42 -10.00
C ARG A 69 -5.42 2.19 -9.29
N TYR A 70 -6.51 2.16 -10.04
CA TYR A 70 -7.86 2.26 -9.47
C TYR A 70 -8.70 0.99 -9.62
N TYR A 71 -8.29 0.04 -10.45
CA TYR A 71 -9.08 -1.16 -10.72
C TYR A 71 -8.39 -2.47 -10.37
N THR A 72 -7.05 -2.44 -10.17
CA THR A 72 -6.27 -3.62 -9.80
C THR A 72 -5.37 -3.34 -8.59
N ARG A 73 -5.20 -4.37 -7.73
CA ARG A 73 -4.29 -4.34 -6.59
C ARG A 73 -3.61 -5.70 -6.51
N GLU A 74 -2.45 -5.82 -7.14
CA GLU A 74 -1.71 -7.07 -7.28
C GLU A 74 -0.23 -6.83 -7.57
N ALA A 75 0.64 -7.74 -7.14
CA ALA A 75 2.07 -7.72 -7.47
C ALA A 75 2.32 -8.05 -8.95
N GLY A 76 1.56 -8.97 -9.52
CA GLY A 76 1.60 -9.39 -10.93
C GLY A 76 0.69 -8.57 -11.84
N VAL A 77 0.21 -9.22 -12.90
CA VAL A 77 -0.64 -8.63 -13.95
C VAL A 77 -1.89 -9.46 -14.28
N ARG A 78 -2.21 -10.47 -13.47
CA ARG A 78 -3.31 -11.40 -13.77
C ARG A 78 -4.70 -10.74 -13.73
N ASN A 79 -4.95 -9.89 -12.72
CA ASN A 79 -6.20 -9.15 -12.64
C ASN A 79 -6.26 -8.04 -13.69
N LEU A 80 -5.13 -7.39 -13.97
CA LEU A 80 -5.01 -6.41 -15.04
C LEU A 80 -5.36 -7.03 -16.41
N GLU A 81 -4.86 -8.23 -16.68
CA GLU A 81 -5.23 -8.99 -17.89
C GLU A 81 -6.73 -9.27 -17.95
N ARG A 82 -7.37 -9.64 -16.83
CA ARG A 82 -8.81 -9.86 -16.75
C ARG A 82 -9.61 -8.58 -17.01
N GLU A 83 -9.16 -7.45 -16.47
CA GLU A 83 -9.82 -6.17 -16.74
C GLU A 83 -9.70 -5.79 -18.22
N ILE A 84 -8.56 -5.96 -18.86
CA ILE A 84 -8.38 -5.73 -20.30
C ILE A 84 -9.33 -6.63 -21.11
N ALA A 85 -9.43 -7.91 -20.75
CA ALA A 85 -10.38 -8.83 -21.38
C ALA A 85 -11.84 -8.37 -21.21
N ASN A 86 -12.20 -7.83 -20.04
CA ASN A 86 -13.52 -7.24 -19.80
C ASN A 86 -13.78 -6.03 -20.70
N LEU A 87 -12.78 -5.15 -20.86
CA LEU A 87 -12.88 -3.99 -21.75
C LEU A 87 -13.08 -4.41 -23.21
N CYS A 88 -12.33 -5.42 -23.69
CA CYS A 88 -12.48 -5.97 -25.04
C CYS A 88 -13.91 -6.52 -25.26
N ARG A 89 -14.47 -7.28 -24.30
CA ARG A 89 -15.86 -7.79 -24.41
C ARG A 89 -16.89 -6.67 -24.49
N LYS A 90 -16.72 -5.61 -23.70
CA LYS A 90 -17.64 -4.45 -23.74
C LYS A 90 -17.49 -3.65 -25.04
N ALA A 91 -16.27 -3.57 -25.58
CA ALA A 91 -16.03 -2.97 -26.88
C ALA A 91 -16.74 -3.72 -28.01
N ILE A 92 -16.65 -5.05 -28.02
CA ILE A 92 -17.39 -5.88 -29.00
C ILE A 92 -18.88 -5.60 -28.92
N LYS A 93 -19.44 -5.59 -27.71
CA LYS A 93 -20.88 -5.29 -27.53
C LYS A 93 -21.24 -3.92 -28.12
N GLU A 94 -20.40 -2.90 -27.92
CA GLU A 94 -20.64 -1.55 -28.43
C GLU A 94 -20.48 -1.48 -29.95
N ILE A 95 -19.50 -2.16 -30.54
CA ILE A 95 -19.33 -2.25 -32.00
C ILE A 95 -20.53 -2.88 -32.65
N LEU A 96 -20.98 -4.04 -32.14
CA LEU A 96 -22.09 -4.77 -32.71
C LEU A 96 -23.43 -4.06 -32.51
N SER A 97 -23.69 -3.50 -31.34
CA SER A 97 -24.97 -2.85 -31.02
C SER A 97 -25.11 -1.46 -31.63
N LYS A 98 -24.05 -0.71 -31.76
CA LYS A 98 -24.08 0.70 -32.19
C LYS A 98 -23.52 0.91 -33.59
N LYS A 99 -23.18 -0.15 -34.30
CA LYS A 99 -22.57 -0.11 -35.65
C LYS A 99 -21.34 0.81 -35.69
N LYS A 100 -20.54 0.81 -34.61
CA LYS A 100 -19.28 1.54 -34.55
C LYS A 100 -18.16 0.71 -35.18
N GLU A 101 -17.29 1.37 -35.91
CA GLU A 101 -16.12 0.69 -36.49
C GLU A 101 -14.97 0.52 -35.51
N GLN A 102 -14.93 1.37 -34.46
CA GLN A 102 -13.83 1.40 -33.48
C GLN A 102 -14.33 1.85 -32.10
N VAL A 103 -13.75 1.28 -31.06
CA VAL A 103 -13.87 1.75 -29.66
C VAL A 103 -12.49 2.18 -29.15
N SER A 104 -12.38 3.43 -28.74
CA SER A 104 -11.20 3.99 -28.11
C SER A 104 -11.47 4.29 -26.64
N ILE A 105 -10.72 3.65 -25.74
CA ILE A 105 -10.84 3.83 -24.29
C ILE A 105 -9.69 4.70 -23.81
N THR A 106 -10.04 5.80 -23.15
CA THR A 106 -9.13 6.76 -22.54
C THR A 106 -9.44 6.89 -21.04
N ALA A 107 -8.60 7.55 -20.27
CA ALA A 107 -8.88 7.80 -18.85
C ALA A 107 -10.24 8.46 -18.61
N ARG A 108 -10.67 9.37 -19.52
CA ARG A 108 -11.95 10.11 -19.41
C ARG A 108 -13.19 9.20 -19.52
N ASN A 109 -13.12 8.17 -20.34
CA ASN A 109 -14.28 7.28 -20.58
C ASN A 109 -14.10 5.89 -19.97
N LEU A 110 -13.00 5.63 -19.28
CA LEU A 110 -12.69 4.33 -18.69
C LEU A 110 -13.81 3.87 -17.72
N GLY A 111 -14.30 4.77 -16.88
CA GLY A 111 -15.38 4.46 -15.94
C GLY A 111 -16.65 3.92 -16.57
N LYS A 112 -16.97 4.31 -17.82
CA LYS A 112 -18.10 3.75 -18.57
C LYS A 112 -17.92 2.25 -18.86
N TYR A 113 -16.67 1.82 -19.07
CA TYR A 113 -16.35 0.42 -19.41
C TYR A 113 -15.92 -0.39 -18.18
N ALA A 114 -15.08 0.15 -17.31
CA ALA A 114 -14.55 -0.53 -16.14
C ALA A 114 -15.47 -0.45 -14.91
N GLY A 115 -16.41 0.51 -14.89
CA GLY A 115 -17.28 0.76 -13.75
C GLY A 115 -16.66 1.74 -12.74
N VAL A 116 -17.14 1.70 -11.50
CA VAL A 116 -16.65 2.55 -10.42
C VAL A 116 -15.24 2.14 -10.03
N ARG A 117 -14.38 3.09 -9.70
CA ARG A 117 -13.05 2.85 -9.14
C ARG A 117 -13.18 2.00 -7.89
N ARG A 118 -12.37 0.94 -7.80
CA ARG A 118 -12.40 -0.02 -6.68
C ARG A 118 -11.40 0.32 -5.59
N PHE A 119 -10.36 1.04 -5.94
CA PHE A 119 -9.28 1.42 -5.05
C PHE A 119 -9.06 2.93 -5.12
N SER A 120 -8.80 3.55 -4.00
CA SER A 120 -8.20 4.88 -3.92
C SER A 120 -6.69 4.73 -4.08
N PHE A 121 -6.07 5.68 -4.74
CA PHE A 121 -4.65 5.65 -5.00
C PHE A 121 -4.01 6.90 -4.41
N GLY A 122 -3.11 6.71 -3.43
CA GLY A 122 -2.16 7.68 -2.94
C GLY A 122 -2.74 9.07 -2.66
N GLU A 123 -3.85 9.17 -1.99
CA GLU A 123 -4.34 10.44 -1.48
C GLU A 123 -3.53 10.81 -0.25
N VAL A 124 -2.34 11.37 -0.48
CA VAL A 124 -1.66 12.11 0.57
C VAL A 124 -2.56 13.27 0.97
N GLU A 125 -2.78 13.42 2.26
CA GLU A 125 -3.54 14.55 2.82
C GLU A 125 -3.12 15.87 2.19
N GLU A 126 -4.06 16.80 1.98
CA GLU A 126 -3.75 18.09 1.34
C GLU A 126 -2.88 19.00 2.22
N ASN A 127 -2.94 18.83 3.53
CA ASN A 127 -2.25 19.67 4.51
C ASN A 127 -1.42 18.83 5.51
N ASN A 128 -0.41 19.47 6.10
CA ASN A 128 0.25 18.92 7.28
C ASN A 128 -0.75 18.81 8.43
N ARG A 129 -0.63 17.78 9.26
CA ARG A 129 -1.53 17.55 10.38
C ARG A 129 -0.78 17.13 11.64
N ILE A 130 -1.35 17.52 12.79
CA ILE A 130 -0.91 17.04 14.09
C ILE A 130 -1.39 15.60 14.27
N GLY A 131 -0.48 14.71 14.70
CA GLY A 131 -0.82 13.33 15.01
C GLY A 131 -1.05 12.42 13.81
N VAL A 132 -0.91 12.89 12.57
CA VAL A 132 -1.11 12.09 11.36
C VAL A 132 0.21 11.87 10.63
N VAL A 133 0.57 10.60 10.41
CA VAL A 133 1.83 10.20 9.77
C VAL A 133 1.57 9.18 8.67
N ASN A 134 2.22 9.35 7.54
CA ASN A 134 2.23 8.33 6.50
C ASN A 134 3.26 7.25 6.85
N GLY A 135 2.78 6.04 7.13
CA GLY A 135 3.58 4.83 7.20
C GLY A 135 3.61 4.12 5.86
N LEU A 136 4.43 3.07 5.77
CA LEU A 136 4.56 2.23 4.59
C LEU A 136 4.33 0.77 4.98
N ALA A 137 3.38 0.14 4.34
CA ALA A 137 3.06 -1.28 4.49
C ALA A 137 3.58 -2.10 3.31
N TYR A 138 3.88 -3.36 3.57
CA TYR A 138 4.12 -4.37 2.56
C TYR A 138 3.04 -5.45 2.68
N THR A 139 2.43 -5.79 1.56
CA THR A 139 1.38 -6.81 1.47
C THR A 139 1.70 -7.80 0.35
N GLU A 140 0.99 -8.92 0.31
CA GLU A 140 1.12 -9.89 -0.79
C GLU A 140 0.83 -9.29 -2.17
N VAL A 141 0.14 -8.16 -2.22
CA VAL A 141 -0.21 -7.44 -3.47
C VAL A 141 0.74 -6.29 -3.79
N GLY A 142 1.73 -6.04 -2.94
CA GLY A 142 2.74 -4.99 -3.10
C GLY A 142 2.78 -4.01 -1.93
N GLY A 143 3.51 -2.91 -2.10
CA GLY A 143 3.58 -1.84 -1.11
C GLY A 143 2.34 -0.94 -1.13
N ASP A 144 2.02 -0.35 0.02
CA ASP A 144 0.92 0.59 0.20
C ASP A 144 1.27 1.69 1.20
N LEU A 145 0.59 2.85 1.09
CA LEU A 145 0.62 3.87 2.12
C LEU A 145 -0.31 3.45 3.26
N LEU A 146 0.13 3.73 4.47
CA LEU A 146 -0.61 3.43 5.69
C LEU A 146 -0.72 4.71 6.53
N SER A 147 -1.91 5.30 6.60
CA SER A 147 -2.12 6.41 7.53
C SER A 147 -2.09 5.89 8.97
N ILE A 148 -1.39 6.61 9.83
CA ILE A 148 -1.35 6.38 11.28
C ILE A 148 -1.79 7.67 11.95
N GLU A 149 -2.84 7.58 12.73
CA GLU A 149 -3.46 8.70 13.39
C GLU A 149 -3.33 8.55 14.89
N ALA A 150 -2.83 9.56 15.57
CA ALA A 150 -2.75 9.62 17.00
C ALA A 150 -3.48 10.87 17.52
N VAL A 151 -4.30 10.69 18.52
CA VAL A 151 -4.98 11.79 19.21
C VAL A 151 -4.75 11.69 20.69
N THR A 152 -4.76 12.82 21.36
CA THR A 152 -4.70 12.91 22.82
C THR A 152 -5.99 13.48 23.37
N MET A 153 -6.41 12.98 24.52
CA MET A 153 -7.59 13.45 25.23
C MET A 153 -7.32 13.50 26.73
N PRO A 154 -7.94 14.42 27.50
CA PRO A 154 -7.81 14.44 28.93
C PRO A 154 -8.12 13.08 29.57
N GLY A 155 -7.30 12.65 30.51
CA GLY A 155 -7.43 11.38 31.22
C GLY A 155 -6.70 11.42 32.55
N LYS A 156 -6.82 10.34 33.33
CA LYS A 156 -6.19 10.30 34.66
C LYS A 156 -4.95 9.38 34.75
N ASP A 157 -4.82 8.48 33.78
CA ASP A 157 -3.87 7.37 33.91
C ASP A 157 -2.87 7.28 32.75
N GLY A 158 -2.86 8.25 31.84
CA GLY A 158 -1.99 8.21 30.66
C GLY A 158 -2.18 6.95 29.81
N LYS A 159 -3.42 6.48 29.67
CA LYS A 159 -3.74 5.20 29.04
C LYS A 159 -3.60 5.29 27.52
N LEU A 160 -2.94 4.29 26.94
CA LEU A 160 -2.90 4.11 25.49
C LEU A 160 -3.98 3.10 25.05
N SER A 161 -4.68 3.43 23.97
CA SER A 161 -5.67 2.57 23.33
C SER A 161 -5.50 2.57 21.82
N THR A 162 -5.96 1.51 21.15
CA THR A 162 -5.73 1.32 19.71
C THR A 162 -6.98 0.82 19.00
N THR A 163 -7.15 1.25 17.73
CA THR A 163 -8.18 0.73 16.81
C THR A 163 -7.59 0.56 15.39
N GLY A 164 -8.29 -0.17 14.51
CA GLY A 164 -7.88 -0.35 13.11
C GLY A 164 -7.55 -1.79 12.74
N ASN A 165 -8.10 -2.78 13.46
CA ASN A 165 -7.87 -4.22 13.21
C ASN A 165 -6.39 -4.60 13.24
N LEU A 166 -5.70 -4.15 14.30
CA LEU A 166 -4.27 -4.39 14.52
C LEU A 166 -4.08 -5.77 15.16
N LYS A 167 -3.16 -6.55 14.61
CA LYS A 167 -2.72 -7.81 15.18
C LYS A 167 -1.62 -7.62 16.23
N GLU A 168 -1.21 -8.69 16.84
CA GLU A 168 -0.38 -8.67 18.05
C GLU A 168 0.96 -7.97 17.87
N VAL A 169 1.70 -8.24 16.78
CA VAL A 169 3.03 -7.64 16.54
C VAL A 169 2.91 -6.12 16.38
N MET A 170 1.86 -5.63 15.72
CA MET A 170 1.65 -4.20 15.57
C MET A 170 1.23 -3.53 16.88
N LYS A 171 0.42 -4.19 17.72
CA LYS A 171 0.09 -3.70 19.07
C LYS A 171 1.31 -3.63 19.99
N GLU A 172 2.17 -4.66 19.92
CA GLU A 172 3.44 -4.67 20.62
C GLU A 172 4.34 -3.50 20.18
N SER A 173 4.45 -3.25 18.89
CA SER A 173 5.18 -2.10 18.34
C SER A 173 4.67 -0.75 18.87
N ILE A 174 3.35 -0.59 19.02
CA ILE A 174 2.77 0.61 19.63
C ILE A 174 3.14 0.70 21.10
N THR A 175 3.13 -0.40 21.83
CA THR A 175 3.54 -0.44 23.24
C THR A 175 5.03 -0.06 23.40
N VAL A 176 5.89 -0.56 22.53
CA VAL A 176 7.31 -0.17 22.50
C VAL A 176 7.46 1.32 22.24
N ALA A 177 6.71 1.87 21.27
CA ALA A 177 6.70 3.30 20.97
C ALA A 177 6.28 4.14 22.18
N GLU A 178 5.22 3.74 22.89
CA GLU A 178 4.75 4.39 24.11
C GLU A 178 5.83 4.40 25.20
N MET A 179 6.44 3.24 25.47
CA MET A 179 7.49 3.11 26.50
C MET A 179 8.72 3.95 26.14
N LEU A 180 9.12 3.98 24.89
CA LEU A 180 10.21 4.81 24.41
C LEU A 180 9.92 6.30 24.64
N ILE A 181 8.71 6.77 24.30
CA ILE A 181 8.30 8.16 24.50
C ILE A 181 8.31 8.52 25.99
N LYS A 182 7.74 7.66 26.83
CA LYS A 182 7.73 7.85 28.29
C LYS A 182 9.15 7.93 28.85
N SER A 183 10.05 7.06 28.43
CA SER A 183 11.45 7.05 28.89
C SER A 183 12.26 8.26 28.44
N ARG A 184 11.88 8.90 27.33
CA ARG A 184 12.55 10.07 26.74
C ARG A 184 11.74 11.34 26.78
N SER A 185 10.69 11.39 27.58
CA SER A 185 9.75 12.49 27.62
C SER A 185 10.43 13.86 27.80
N ASN A 186 11.39 13.97 28.72
CA ASN A 186 12.15 15.21 28.94
C ASN A 186 12.93 15.65 27.70
N GLN A 187 13.53 14.71 26.95
CA GLN A 187 14.27 15.02 25.72
C GLN A 187 13.33 15.48 24.59
N LEU A 188 12.09 15.00 24.60
CA LEU A 188 11.05 15.35 23.66
C LEU A 188 10.26 16.62 24.04
N GLY A 189 10.62 17.25 25.17
CA GLY A 189 9.90 18.42 25.68
C GLY A 189 8.50 18.11 26.20
N ILE A 190 8.23 16.86 26.57
CA ILE A 190 6.93 16.41 27.10
C ILE A 190 7.05 16.22 28.60
N SER A 191 6.29 16.99 29.39
CA SER A 191 6.30 16.85 30.85
C SER A 191 5.67 15.52 31.29
N TYR A 192 6.15 14.98 32.40
CA TYR A 192 5.60 13.76 32.98
C TYR A 192 4.14 13.92 33.40
N ASP A 193 3.76 15.09 33.89
CA ASP A 193 2.36 15.39 34.26
C ASP A 193 1.46 15.35 33.04
N LYS A 194 1.90 15.92 31.92
CA LYS A 194 1.16 15.82 30.65
C LYS A 194 0.94 14.38 30.22
N LEU A 195 1.92 13.50 30.37
CA LEU A 195 1.79 12.07 30.04
C LEU A 195 0.79 11.35 30.95
N LYS A 196 0.64 11.76 32.21
CA LYS A 196 -0.35 11.21 33.14
C LYS A 196 -1.77 11.72 32.88
N GLU A 197 -1.89 13.00 32.55
CA GLU A 197 -3.16 13.68 32.38
C GLU A 197 -3.79 13.51 30.98
N MET A 198 -3.07 12.90 30.05
CA MET A 198 -3.51 12.72 28.67
C MET A 198 -3.55 11.24 28.29
N ASN A 199 -4.72 10.74 27.96
CA ASN A 199 -4.85 9.46 27.29
C ASN A 199 -4.50 9.60 25.83
N ILE A 200 -3.92 8.54 25.24
CA ILE A 200 -3.49 8.49 23.84
C ILE A 200 -4.34 7.44 23.13
N HIS A 201 -4.87 7.79 21.97
CA HIS A 201 -5.50 6.83 21.08
C HIS A 201 -4.79 6.79 19.75
N VAL A 202 -4.41 5.60 19.30
CA VAL A 202 -3.79 5.37 17.99
C VAL A 202 -4.78 4.61 17.10
N HIS A 203 -5.10 5.20 15.97
CA HIS A 203 -5.96 4.60 14.96
C HIS A 203 -5.19 4.36 13.66
N VAL A 204 -5.42 3.21 13.06
CA VAL A 204 -4.92 2.92 11.70
C VAL A 204 -6.13 2.60 10.83
N PRO A 205 -6.51 3.50 9.91
CA PRO A 205 -7.71 3.36 9.06
C PRO A 205 -7.76 2.07 8.27
N GLU A 206 -8.89 1.82 7.58
CA GLU A 206 -9.19 0.59 6.84
C GLU A 206 -9.30 -0.67 7.72
N GLY A 207 -10.17 -0.61 8.73
CA GLY A 207 -10.38 -1.70 9.69
C GLY A 207 -10.81 -3.04 9.09
N ALA A 208 -11.29 -3.07 7.84
CA ALA A 208 -11.60 -4.31 7.13
C ALA A 208 -10.35 -5.14 6.79
N THR A 209 -9.18 -4.51 6.68
CA THR A 209 -7.91 -5.18 6.36
C THR A 209 -7.10 -5.38 7.64
N PRO A 210 -6.79 -6.63 8.05
CA PRO A 210 -5.91 -6.88 9.18
C PRO A 210 -4.51 -6.33 8.91
N LYS A 211 -3.93 -5.67 9.92
CA LYS A 211 -2.59 -5.06 9.83
C LYS A 211 -1.68 -5.66 10.88
N ASP A 212 -0.49 -6.08 10.45
CA ASP A 212 0.50 -6.67 11.33
C ASP A 212 1.93 -6.27 10.91
N GLY A 213 2.85 -6.43 11.84
CA GLY A 213 4.27 -6.20 11.63
C GLY A 213 4.85 -5.00 12.40
N PRO A 214 6.16 -5.04 12.69
CA PRO A 214 6.83 -4.05 13.53
C PRO A 214 7.27 -2.79 12.77
N SER A 215 7.26 -2.81 11.44
CA SER A 215 7.87 -1.78 10.59
C SER A 215 7.17 -0.40 10.60
N ALA A 216 6.05 -0.27 11.30
CA ALA A 216 5.36 1.00 11.51
C ALA A 216 5.84 1.76 12.79
N GLY A 217 6.79 1.19 13.56
CA GLY A 217 7.23 1.74 14.83
C GLY A 217 7.69 3.19 14.77
N ALA A 218 8.52 3.54 13.79
CA ALA A 218 9.00 4.92 13.61
C ALA A 218 7.86 5.91 13.34
N ALA A 219 6.90 5.52 12.50
CA ALA A 219 5.71 6.33 12.21
C ALA A 219 4.79 6.47 13.44
N MET A 220 4.66 5.42 14.25
CA MET A 220 3.86 5.45 15.48
C MET A 220 4.49 6.36 16.54
N VAL A 221 5.81 6.29 16.76
CA VAL A 221 6.51 7.21 17.64
C VAL A 221 6.28 8.66 17.20
N THR A 222 6.43 8.93 15.92
CA THR A 222 6.26 10.29 15.36
C THR A 222 4.83 10.78 15.51
N ALA A 223 3.81 9.94 15.24
CA ALA A 223 2.41 10.31 15.39
C ALA A 223 2.05 10.64 16.84
N ILE A 224 2.50 9.82 17.79
CA ILE A 224 2.23 10.02 19.21
C ILE A 224 2.95 11.28 19.72
N VAL A 225 4.23 11.49 19.36
CA VAL A 225 4.98 12.69 19.74
C VAL A 225 4.33 13.94 19.16
N SER A 226 3.94 13.91 17.89
CA SER A 226 3.21 15.01 17.25
C SER A 226 1.91 15.35 18.00
N ALA A 227 1.10 14.35 18.33
CA ALA A 227 -0.13 14.54 19.09
C ALA A 227 0.11 15.13 20.48
N LEU A 228 1.16 14.70 21.17
CA LEU A 228 1.51 15.21 22.51
C LEU A 228 2.13 16.61 22.46
N THR A 229 2.91 16.94 21.45
CA THR A 229 3.61 18.24 21.36
C THR A 229 2.81 19.31 20.61
N GLY A 230 1.82 18.92 19.82
CA GLY A 230 1.09 19.83 18.93
C GLY A 230 1.90 20.26 17.68
N ILE A 231 3.01 19.57 17.37
CA ILE A 231 3.83 19.85 16.22
C ILE A 231 3.29 19.07 15.00
N GLU A 232 3.01 19.78 13.92
CA GLU A 232 2.51 19.16 12.69
C GLU A 232 3.55 18.25 12.03
N VAL A 233 3.08 17.15 11.45
CA VAL A 233 3.88 16.28 10.62
C VAL A 233 3.72 16.65 9.14
N ARG A 234 4.81 16.67 8.42
CA ARG A 234 4.81 16.94 6.98
C ARG A 234 4.10 15.82 6.22
N ARG A 235 3.15 16.21 5.39
CA ARG A 235 2.34 15.29 4.56
C ARG A 235 3.13 14.56 3.48
N ASP A 236 4.19 15.18 3.00
CA ASP A 236 5.03 14.67 1.91
C ASP A 236 6.16 13.74 2.38
N ILE A 237 6.15 13.37 3.66
CA ILE A 237 7.09 12.41 4.26
C ILE A 237 6.36 11.13 4.63
N ALA A 238 6.94 9.99 4.32
CA ALA A 238 6.51 8.70 4.85
C ALA A 238 7.63 8.05 5.67
N MET A 239 7.26 7.20 6.61
CA MET A 239 8.21 6.55 7.50
C MET A 239 7.99 5.05 7.51
N THR A 240 9.09 4.30 7.60
CA THR A 240 9.07 2.86 7.87
C THR A 240 10.31 2.49 8.68
N GLY A 241 10.14 1.62 9.66
CA GLY A 241 11.23 1.18 10.54
C GLY A 241 10.65 0.59 11.82
N GLU A 242 11.24 -0.50 12.28
CA GLU A 242 11.00 -1.01 13.62
C GLU A 242 11.80 -0.17 14.62
N VAL A 243 11.20 0.17 15.75
CA VAL A 243 11.85 0.95 16.79
C VAL A 243 12.02 0.10 18.04
N ASN A 244 13.23 0.08 18.60
CA ASN A 244 13.50 -0.58 19.87
C ASN A 244 13.49 0.40 21.05
N LEU A 245 13.51 -0.11 22.28
CA LEU A 245 13.50 0.70 23.51
C LEU A 245 14.74 1.58 23.67
N ARG A 246 15.84 1.30 22.95
CA ARG A 246 17.02 2.18 22.90
C ARG A 246 16.83 3.36 21.94
N GLY A 247 15.72 3.38 21.17
CA GLY A 247 15.39 4.40 20.20
C GLY A 247 16.15 4.28 18.88
N TYR A 248 16.70 3.10 18.59
CA TYR A 248 17.26 2.81 17.26
C TYR A 248 16.17 2.30 16.34
N VAL A 249 16.27 2.71 15.09
CA VAL A 249 15.46 2.16 14.00
C VAL A 249 16.20 0.98 13.40
N THR A 250 15.54 -0.16 13.29
CA THR A 250 16.10 -1.40 12.76
C THR A 250 15.57 -1.71 11.34
N GLU A 251 16.24 -2.64 10.68
CA GLU A 251 15.94 -3.04 9.30
C GLU A 251 14.52 -3.58 9.13
N ILE A 252 13.98 -3.40 7.93
CA ILE A 252 12.62 -3.82 7.56
C ILE A 252 12.61 -4.61 6.27
N GLY A 253 11.59 -5.45 6.11
CA GLY A 253 11.33 -6.15 4.85
C GLY A 253 10.54 -5.32 3.84
N GLY A 254 10.64 -5.70 2.54
CA GLY A 254 9.82 -5.12 1.47
C GLY A 254 10.14 -3.66 1.15
N LEU A 255 11.40 -3.24 1.29
CA LEU A 255 11.80 -1.84 1.08
C LEU A 255 11.48 -1.37 -0.35
N LYS A 256 11.77 -2.18 -1.36
CA LYS A 256 11.49 -1.85 -2.77
C LYS A 256 10.02 -1.52 -2.97
N GLU A 257 9.13 -2.39 -2.52
CA GLU A 257 7.69 -2.24 -2.67
C GLU A 257 7.16 -1.02 -1.89
N LYS A 258 7.70 -0.78 -0.71
CA LYS A 258 7.37 0.39 0.11
C LYS A 258 7.78 1.70 -0.55
N LEU A 259 8.99 1.77 -1.11
CA LEU A 259 9.47 2.96 -1.84
C LEU A 259 8.63 3.22 -3.09
N LEU A 260 8.25 2.17 -3.81
CA LEU A 260 7.36 2.29 -4.97
C LEU A 260 5.95 2.78 -4.57
N ALA A 261 5.45 2.35 -3.42
CA ALA A 261 4.19 2.85 -2.89
C ALA A 261 4.30 4.34 -2.51
N ALA A 262 5.37 4.74 -1.85
CA ALA A 262 5.65 6.12 -1.51
C ALA A 262 5.70 7.01 -2.77
N LEU A 263 6.45 6.59 -3.79
CA LEU A 263 6.54 7.30 -5.06
C LEU A 263 5.16 7.45 -5.73
N ARG A 264 4.38 6.36 -5.79
CA ARG A 264 3.02 6.38 -6.33
C ARG A 264 2.09 7.31 -5.55
N GLY A 265 2.26 7.37 -4.23
CA GLY A 265 1.49 8.22 -3.32
C GLY A 265 1.87 9.70 -3.36
N GLY A 266 2.90 10.09 -4.13
CA GLY A 266 3.37 11.47 -4.17
C GLY A 266 4.21 11.87 -2.95
N ILE A 267 4.76 10.90 -2.22
CA ILE A 267 5.68 11.13 -1.10
C ILE A 267 7.03 11.61 -1.66
N ALA A 268 7.51 12.71 -1.13
CA ALA A 268 8.78 13.32 -1.55
C ALA A 268 9.99 12.72 -0.81
N LYS A 269 9.78 12.20 0.42
CA LYS A 269 10.86 11.67 1.25
C LYS A 269 10.40 10.49 2.09
N VAL A 270 11.23 9.44 2.17
CA VAL A 270 11.06 8.29 3.04
C VAL A 270 12.24 8.21 4.00
#